data_4c6be51bd70c82878ab776e12b88cca4
#
_entry.id   4c6be51bd70c82878ab776e12b88cca4
#
_cell.length_a   1.000
_cell.length_b   1.000
_cell.length_c   1.000
_cell.angle_alpha   90.00
_cell.angle_beta   90.00
_cell.angle_gamma   90.00
#
_symmetry.space_group_name_H-M   'P 1'
#
loop_
_entity.id
_entity.type
_entity.pdbx_description
1 polymer ?
#
loop_
_entity_poly.entity_id
_entity_poly.type
_entity_poly.pdbx_seq_one_letter_code
_entity_poly.pdbx_strand_id
1 'polypeptide(L)'
;MSPLRCCIVLACLLPAAAFAKPIAYQGGTAVMGEYGAGTMQEFQLFYAPSHRWSVGAGYLRLDDEDESFSREISYTRANLLLKRWNLPRAQGNVFAWGGVGTAQGSDFGDRETAWNAGGQADYETLRFYSSLRTDWHYAQDAFSHRIDTAQLGWAPYAHDWDRLAAWFVYQARGYTGGLYSGLESALLLRLFKNGRWGAAWIEAGVTQDGALQSMFMFNF
;
A
#
# COMPACT_ATOMS: atom_id res chain seq x y z
N MET A 1 18.34 -61.59 22.59
CA MET A 1 17.79 -61.07 21.30
C MET A 1 17.01 -59.78 21.59
N SER A 2 17.59 -58.65 21.30
CA SER A 2 17.02 -57.33 21.62
C SER A 2 16.46 -56.70 20.35
N PRO A 3 15.21 -56.21 20.31
CA PRO A 3 14.69 -55.55 19.14
C PRO A 3 15.14 -54.10 19.11
N LEU A 4 15.78 -53.73 18.00
CA LEU A 4 16.22 -52.43 17.64
C LEU A 4 15.01 -51.51 17.47
N ARG A 5 14.85 -50.50 18.34
CA ARG A 5 13.83 -49.47 18.20
C ARG A 5 14.33 -48.42 17.17
N CYS A 6 13.77 -48.49 16.00
CA CYS A 6 13.96 -47.49 14.95
C CYS A 6 13.16 -46.23 15.33
N CYS A 7 13.83 -45.20 15.88
CA CYS A 7 13.25 -43.89 16.08
C CYS A 7 13.24 -43.16 14.74
N ILE A 8 12.09 -43.10 14.08
CA ILE A 8 11.84 -42.23 12.95
C ILE A 8 11.71 -40.81 13.52
N VAL A 9 12.75 -40.00 13.36
CA VAL A 9 12.69 -38.56 13.58
C VAL A 9 11.94 -37.96 12.40
N LEU A 10 10.65 -37.74 12.59
CA LEU A 10 9.83 -36.96 11.66
C LEU A 10 10.24 -35.50 11.82
N ALA A 11 11.22 -35.04 11.01
CA ALA A 11 11.55 -33.64 10.90
C ALA A 11 10.34 -32.93 10.31
N CYS A 12 9.57 -32.28 11.17
CA CYS A 12 8.56 -31.32 10.74
C CYS A 12 9.26 -30.19 9.97
N LEU A 13 9.27 -30.32 8.65
CA LEU A 13 9.52 -29.20 7.75
C LEU A 13 8.34 -28.24 7.91
N LEU A 14 8.46 -27.33 8.86
CA LEU A 14 7.59 -26.17 8.91
C LEU A 14 7.82 -25.41 7.59
N PRO A 15 6.81 -25.21 6.77
CA PRO A 15 6.97 -24.37 5.61
C PRO A 15 7.37 -22.98 6.12
N ALA A 16 8.55 -22.48 5.70
CA ALA A 16 8.91 -21.11 5.91
C ALA A 16 7.77 -20.27 5.31
N ALA A 17 6.98 -19.64 6.17
CA ALA A 17 5.89 -18.78 5.75
C ALA A 17 6.53 -17.66 4.93
N ALA A 18 6.26 -17.63 3.64
CA ALA A 18 6.56 -16.48 2.81
C ALA A 18 5.68 -15.33 3.32
N PHE A 19 6.28 -14.44 4.09
CA PHE A 19 5.59 -13.25 4.59
C PHE A 19 5.60 -12.20 3.49
N ALA A 20 4.56 -12.18 2.66
CA ALA A 20 4.25 -11.02 1.87
C ALA A 20 3.66 -9.94 2.79
N LYS A 21 3.85 -8.70 2.40
CA LYS A 21 3.46 -7.44 3.08
C LYS A 21 2.40 -7.61 4.16
N PRO A 22 2.71 -7.55 5.43
CA PRO A 22 1.72 -7.17 6.42
C PRO A 22 1.41 -5.68 6.26
N ILE A 23 0.23 -5.23 6.70
CA ILE A 23 -0.05 -3.79 6.92
C ILE A 23 1.04 -3.21 7.84
N ALA A 24 1.47 -3.98 8.81
CA ALA A 24 2.70 -3.90 9.60
C ALA A 24 2.90 -5.23 10.32
N TYR A 25 4.08 -5.48 10.90
CA TYR A 25 4.28 -6.63 11.80
C TYR A 25 3.40 -6.45 13.04
N GLN A 26 2.97 -7.54 13.66
CA GLN A 26 2.25 -7.48 14.93
C GLN A 26 3.13 -6.77 15.98
N GLY A 27 2.59 -5.73 16.61
CA GLY A 27 3.30 -4.85 17.52
C GLY A 27 4.20 -3.82 16.83
N GLY A 28 4.24 -3.82 15.49
CA GLY A 28 5.08 -2.92 14.71
C GLY A 28 4.37 -1.64 14.28
N THR A 29 5.18 -0.72 13.81
CA THR A 29 4.76 0.59 13.28
C THR A 29 5.13 0.67 11.80
N ALA A 30 4.24 1.23 10.99
CA ALA A 30 4.49 1.53 9.59
C ALA A 30 4.44 3.05 9.36
N VAL A 31 5.46 3.57 8.71
CA VAL A 31 5.49 4.94 8.17
C VAL A 31 5.48 4.82 6.65
N MET A 32 4.61 5.57 6.01
CA MET A 32 4.50 5.59 4.55
C MET A 32 4.35 7.02 4.05
N GLY A 33 5.00 7.32 2.94
CA GLY A 33 4.78 8.55 2.19
C GLY A 33 4.64 8.24 0.72
N GLU A 34 3.74 8.93 0.04
CA GLU A 34 3.51 8.82 -1.39
C GLU A 34 3.47 10.21 -2.00
N TYR A 35 4.14 10.39 -3.14
CA TYR A 35 4.10 11.57 -3.98
C TYR A 35 3.68 11.13 -5.38
N GLY A 36 2.54 11.59 -5.83
CA GLY A 36 1.94 11.24 -7.11
C GLY A 36 1.92 12.45 -8.04
N ALA A 37 3.02 12.66 -8.77
CA ALA A 37 3.11 13.53 -9.95
C ALA A 37 2.54 14.96 -9.81
N GLY A 38 2.61 15.55 -8.62
CA GLY A 38 2.01 16.86 -8.35
C GLY A 38 0.54 16.80 -7.93
N THR A 39 -0.17 15.71 -8.26
CA THR A 39 -1.61 15.55 -7.97
C THR A 39 -1.88 15.08 -6.54
N MET A 40 -0.96 14.31 -5.95
CA MET A 40 -1.18 13.68 -4.65
C MET A 40 0.08 13.68 -3.80
N GLN A 41 -0.08 14.05 -2.54
CA GLN A 41 0.94 13.89 -1.50
C GLN A 41 0.28 13.27 -0.28
N GLU A 42 0.70 12.07 0.11
CA GLU A 42 0.14 11.38 1.26
C GLU A 42 1.24 10.98 2.24
N PHE A 43 0.99 11.19 3.53
CA PHE A 43 1.82 10.69 4.61
C PHE A 43 0.95 9.92 5.59
N GLN A 44 1.43 8.76 6.05
CA GLN A 44 0.68 7.87 6.94
C GLN A 44 1.59 7.28 8.01
N LEU A 45 1.04 7.16 9.21
CA LEU A 45 1.66 6.49 10.35
C LEU A 45 0.65 5.53 10.96
N PHE A 46 0.98 4.23 11.02
CA PHE A 46 0.12 3.20 11.55
C PHE A 46 0.85 2.36 12.59
N TYR A 47 0.10 1.96 13.62
CA TYR A 47 0.49 0.91 14.57
C TYR A 47 -0.39 -0.32 14.37
N ALA A 48 0.20 -1.51 14.37
CA ALA A 48 -0.48 -2.78 14.16
C ALA A 48 -0.49 -3.64 15.43
N PRO A 49 -1.51 -3.54 16.29
CA PRO A 49 -1.63 -4.42 17.45
C PRO A 49 -1.72 -5.91 17.05
N SER A 50 -2.15 -6.19 15.84
CA SER A 50 -2.31 -7.52 15.28
C SER A 50 -1.91 -7.56 13.81
N HIS A 51 -1.50 -8.72 13.32
CA HIS A 51 -1.26 -8.94 11.89
C HIS A 51 -2.53 -8.75 11.02
N ARG A 52 -3.71 -8.64 11.62
CA ARG A 52 -5.00 -8.50 10.91
C ARG A 52 -5.51 -7.08 10.83
N TRP A 53 -5.05 -6.18 11.69
CA TRP A 53 -5.51 -4.81 11.68
C TRP A 53 -4.47 -3.84 12.21
N SER A 54 -4.55 -2.63 11.73
CA SER A 54 -3.76 -1.51 12.22
C SER A 54 -4.64 -0.26 12.35
N VAL A 55 -4.20 0.67 13.16
CA VAL A 55 -4.83 1.96 13.35
C VAL A 55 -3.77 3.05 13.28
N GLY A 56 -4.12 4.19 12.75
CA GLY A 56 -3.18 5.29 12.65
C GLY A 56 -3.81 6.56 12.12
N ALA A 57 -2.95 7.46 11.71
CA ALA A 57 -3.31 8.76 11.16
C ALA A 57 -2.59 8.99 9.83
N GLY A 58 -3.18 9.86 9.02
CA GLY A 58 -2.60 10.29 7.77
C GLY A 58 -2.97 11.73 7.44
N TYR A 59 -2.19 12.26 6.54
CA TYR A 59 -2.41 13.54 5.89
C TYR A 59 -2.34 13.31 4.38
N LEU A 60 -3.33 13.79 3.67
CA LEU A 60 -3.44 13.72 2.22
C LEU A 60 -3.66 15.12 1.67
N ARG A 61 -2.84 15.54 0.73
CA ARG A 61 -3.04 16.72 -0.09
C ARG A 61 -3.30 16.26 -1.52
N LEU A 62 -4.31 16.83 -2.12
CA LEU A 62 -4.71 16.65 -3.51
C LEU A 62 -4.75 18.00 -4.19
N ASP A 63 -4.04 18.12 -5.30
CA ASP A 63 -4.05 19.26 -6.18
C ASP A 63 -4.67 18.81 -7.51
N ASP A 64 -5.47 19.66 -8.15
CA ASP A 64 -6.01 19.34 -9.48
C ASP A 64 -4.96 19.60 -10.57
N GLU A 65 -5.23 19.08 -11.78
CA GLU A 65 -4.31 19.11 -12.92
C GLU A 65 -3.93 20.55 -13.32
N ASP A 66 -4.86 21.49 -13.20
CA ASP A 66 -4.68 22.90 -13.57
C ASP A 66 -4.24 23.79 -12.39
N GLU A 67 -3.96 23.21 -11.22
CA GLU A 67 -3.65 23.90 -9.97
C GLU A 67 -4.74 24.93 -9.56
N SER A 68 -5.97 24.73 -10.01
CA SER A 68 -7.08 25.64 -9.75
C SER A 68 -7.63 25.50 -8.33
N PHE A 69 -7.48 24.33 -7.73
CA PHE A 69 -7.79 24.09 -6.32
C PHE A 69 -6.85 23.08 -5.66
N SER A 70 -6.79 23.15 -4.33
CA SER A 70 -6.11 22.16 -3.52
C SER A 70 -7.00 21.72 -2.37
N ARG A 71 -6.91 20.45 -1.96
CA ARG A 71 -7.65 19.86 -0.82
C ARG A 71 -6.70 19.14 0.11
N GLU A 72 -6.81 19.42 1.37
CA GLU A 72 -6.00 18.81 2.43
C GLU A 72 -6.92 18.03 3.38
N ILE A 73 -6.60 16.79 3.64
CA ILE A 73 -7.38 15.89 4.48
C ILE A 73 -6.49 15.32 5.57
N SER A 74 -6.78 15.65 6.84
CA SER A 74 -6.16 15.01 7.99
C SER A 74 -7.13 13.98 8.55
N TYR A 75 -6.71 12.74 8.70
CA TYR A 75 -7.60 11.66 9.08
C TYR A 75 -6.97 10.68 10.07
N THR A 76 -7.84 9.97 10.79
CA THR A 76 -7.51 8.71 11.47
C THR A 76 -8.17 7.57 10.72
N ARG A 77 -7.51 6.40 10.67
CA ARG A 77 -7.98 5.27 9.86
C ARG A 77 -7.65 3.94 10.53
N ALA A 78 -8.59 2.99 10.46
CA ALA A 78 -8.35 1.59 10.74
C ALA A 78 -8.21 0.83 9.42
N ASN A 79 -7.20 -0.05 9.34
CA ASN A 79 -6.99 -0.94 8.20
C ASN A 79 -7.20 -2.39 8.67
N LEU A 80 -7.83 -3.19 7.83
CA LEU A 80 -8.19 -4.58 8.10
C LEU A 80 -7.67 -5.49 7.00
N LEU A 81 -6.98 -6.57 7.36
CA LEU A 81 -6.73 -7.69 6.47
C LEU A 81 -7.96 -8.61 6.51
N LEU A 82 -8.80 -8.52 5.50
CA LEU A 82 -10.03 -9.30 5.40
C LEU A 82 -9.75 -10.76 5.09
N LYS A 83 -8.83 -11.00 4.15
CA LYS A 83 -8.48 -12.35 3.71
C LYS A 83 -7.03 -12.42 3.25
N ARG A 84 -6.38 -13.54 3.55
CA ARG A 84 -5.07 -13.92 3.03
C ARG A 84 -5.09 -15.36 2.56
N TRP A 85 -4.53 -15.59 1.38
CA TRP A 85 -4.26 -16.91 0.84
C TRP A 85 -2.75 -17.09 0.76
N ASN A 86 -2.22 -18.03 1.54
CA ASN A 86 -0.81 -18.42 1.45
C ASN A 86 -0.72 -19.65 0.54
N LEU A 87 -0.15 -19.48 -0.62
CA LEU A 87 0.07 -20.53 -1.61
C LEU A 87 1.56 -20.91 -1.62
N PRO A 88 1.96 -22.09 -2.14
CA PRO A 88 3.34 -22.56 -2.04
C PRO A 88 4.42 -21.59 -2.61
N ARG A 89 4.07 -20.73 -3.57
CA ARG A 89 4.99 -19.76 -4.19
C ARG A 89 4.31 -18.42 -4.48
N ALA A 90 3.18 -18.18 -3.84
CA ALA A 90 2.41 -16.97 -4.06
C ALA A 90 1.62 -16.59 -2.82
N GLN A 91 1.21 -15.35 -2.74
CA GLN A 91 0.29 -14.87 -1.74
C GLN A 91 -0.74 -13.96 -2.36
N GLY A 92 -2.00 -14.08 -1.94
CA GLY A 92 -3.06 -13.14 -2.25
C GLY A 92 -3.59 -12.51 -0.98
N ASN A 93 -3.92 -11.23 -1.03
CA ASN A 93 -4.49 -10.49 0.10
C ASN A 93 -5.69 -9.68 -0.35
N VAL A 94 -6.62 -9.47 0.58
CA VAL A 94 -7.69 -8.48 0.45
C VAL A 94 -7.71 -7.65 1.73
N PHE A 95 -7.60 -6.35 1.56
CA PHE A 95 -7.64 -5.36 2.62
C PHE A 95 -8.84 -4.44 2.47
N ALA A 96 -9.30 -3.89 3.57
CA ALA A 96 -10.22 -2.76 3.59
C ALA A 96 -9.78 -1.78 4.67
N TRP A 97 -10.18 -0.53 4.51
CA TRP A 97 -9.97 0.50 5.51
C TRP A 97 -11.11 1.49 5.54
N GLY A 98 -11.20 2.19 6.68
CA GLY A 98 -12.13 3.28 6.84
C GLY A 98 -11.69 4.19 7.96
N GLY A 99 -12.06 5.45 7.85
CA GLY A 99 -11.64 6.47 8.79
C GLY A 99 -12.45 7.75 8.71
N VAL A 100 -12.13 8.64 9.63
CA VAL A 100 -12.76 9.95 9.78
C VAL A 100 -11.68 11.00 10.06
N GLY A 101 -11.94 12.20 9.60
CA GLY A 101 -11.03 13.31 9.79
C GLY A 101 -11.66 14.65 9.47
N THR A 102 -10.83 15.57 9.06
CA THR A 102 -11.25 16.90 8.62
C THR A 102 -10.60 17.22 7.28
N ALA A 103 -11.33 17.92 6.44
CA ALA A 103 -10.85 18.45 5.17
C ALA A 103 -10.89 19.97 5.18
N GLN A 104 -9.97 20.57 4.46
CA GLN A 104 -9.96 21.99 4.08
C GLN A 104 -9.49 22.09 2.63
N GLY A 105 -9.97 23.09 1.91
CA GLY A 105 -9.62 23.28 0.50
C GLY A 105 -9.71 24.73 0.09
N SER A 106 -9.11 25.04 -1.06
CA SER A 106 -9.20 26.39 -1.63
C SER A 106 -10.54 26.64 -2.34
N ASP A 107 -11.28 25.58 -2.63
CA ASP A 107 -12.56 25.62 -3.36
C ASP A 107 -13.79 25.56 -2.45
N PHE A 108 -13.61 25.47 -1.12
CA PHE A 108 -14.67 25.56 -0.12
C PHE A 108 -14.20 26.32 1.13
N GLY A 109 -15.14 27.00 1.81
CA GLY A 109 -14.77 28.06 2.77
C GLY A 109 -14.32 27.59 4.15
N ASP A 110 -15.01 26.59 4.71
CA ASP A 110 -14.79 26.16 6.09
C ASP A 110 -14.14 24.79 6.18
N ARG A 111 -13.68 24.44 7.38
CA ARG A 111 -13.19 23.08 7.65
C ARG A 111 -14.36 22.12 7.78
N GLU A 112 -14.35 21.09 6.93
CA GLU A 112 -15.41 20.10 6.86
C GLU A 112 -15.03 18.78 7.52
N THR A 113 -16.02 18.03 8.01
CA THR A 113 -15.82 16.66 8.44
C THR A 113 -15.64 15.77 7.20
N ALA A 114 -14.55 15.02 7.20
CA ALA A 114 -14.21 14.13 6.09
C ALA A 114 -14.26 12.66 6.50
N TRP A 115 -14.64 11.81 5.59
CA TRP A 115 -14.64 10.36 5.69
C TRP A 115 -13.75 9.78 4.62
N ASN A 116 -13.06 8.71 4.94
CA ASN A 116 -12.35 7.92 3.95
C ASN A 116 -12.72 6.44 4.10
N ALA A 117 -12.76 5.77 2.96
CA ALA A 117 -12.96 4.33 2.89
C ALA A 117 -12.22 3.79 1.67
N GLY A 118 -11.83 2.53 1.71
CA GLY A 118 -11.19 1.93 0.56
C GLY A 118 -10.89 0.46 0.74
N GLY A 119 -10.28 -0.10 -0.27
CA GLY A 119 -9.87 -1.49 -0.29
C GLY A 119 -8.78 -1.76 -1.30
N GLN A 120 -8.08 -2.85 -1.08
CA GLN A 120 -7.05 -3.35 -1.99
C GLN A 120 -7.13 -4.86 -2.07
N ALA A 121 -7.00 -5.38 -3.28
CA ALA A 121 -6.68 -6.77 -3.53
C ALA A 121 -5.33 -6.85 -4.19
N ASP A 122 -4.46 -7.74 -3.72
CA ASP A 122 -3.18 -7.99 -4.34
C ASP A 122 -2.87 -9.48 -4.46
N TYR A 123 -2.04 -9.78 -5.44
CA TYR A 123 -1.50 -11.11 -5.68
C TYR A 123 -0.03 -10.99 -6.03
N GLU A 124 0.81 -11.72 -5.32
CA GLU A 124 2.25 -11.70 -5.46
C GLU A 124 2.83 -13.11 -5.55
N THR A 125 3.74 -13.29 -6.49
CA THR A 125 4.62 -14.47 -6.60
C THR A 125 6.07 -14.02 -6.39
N LEU A 126 7.02 -14.94 -6.51
CA LEU A 126 8.46 -14.56 -6.46
C LEU A 126 8.91 -13.64 -7.60
N ARG A 127 8.10 -13.48 -8.66
CA ARG A 127 8.47 -12.69 -9.86
C ARG A 127 7.37 -11.79 -10.39
N PHE A 128 6.11 -12.01 -10.05
CA PHE A 128 4.98 -11.24 -10.54
C PHE A 128 4.19 -10.68 -9.39
N TYR A 129 3.76 -9.45 -9.54
CA TYR A 129 2.90 -8.72 -8.62
C TYR A 129 1.76 -8.09 -9.39
N SER A 130 0.57 -8.13 -8.81
CA SER A 130 -0.56 -7.34 -9.28
C SER A 130 -1.36 -6.81 -8.11
N SER A 131 -1.92 -5.63 -8.24
CA SER A 131 -2.84 -5.07 -7.27
C SER A 131 -3.89 -4.18 -7.91
N LEU A 132 -5.04 -4.14 -7.24
CA LEU A 132 -6.12 -3.18 -7.49
C LEU A 132 -6.44 -2.53 -6.15
N ARG A 133 -6.43 -1.21 -6.12
CA ARG A 133 -6.72 -0.39 -4.96
C ARG A 133 -7.77 0.66 -5.33
N THR A 134 -8.67 0.94 -4.41
CA THR A 134 -9.60 2.07 -4.49
C THR A 134 -9.59 2.81 -3.17
N ASP A 135 -9.48 4.13 -3.23
CA ASP A 135 -9.58 5.05 -2.09
C ASP A 135 -10.71 6.04 -2.37
N TRP A 136 -11.63 6.13 -1.46
CA TRP A 136 -12.75 7.07 -1.51
C TRP A 136 -12.63 8.06 -0.38
N HIS A 137 -12.73 9.35 -0.72
CA HIS A 137 -12.72 10.47 0.20
C HIS A 137 -13.97 11.31 -0.02
N TYR A 138 -14.65 11.61 1.07
CA TYR A 138 -15.89 12.35 1.06
C TYR A 138 -15.88 13.39 2.17
N ALA A 139 -16.22 14.63 1.86
CA ALA A 139 -16.52 15.70 2.80
C ALA A 139 -17.90 16.26 2.45
N GLN A 140 -18.78 16.33 3.45
CA GLN A 140 -20.15 16.76 3.24
C GLN A 140 -20.18 18.16 2.64
N ASP A 141 -21.03 18.34 1.60
CA ASP A 141 -21.24 19.60 0.89
C ASP A 141 -19.99 20.24 0.24
N ALA A 142 -18.82 19.58 0.33
CA ALA A 142 -17.57 20.04 -0.23
C ALA A 142 -17.12 19.21 -1.44
N PHE A 143 -16.86 17.91 -1.26
CA PHE A 143 -16.42 17.05 -2.36
C PHE A 143 -16.70 15.57 -2.14
N SER A 144 -16.69 14.84 -3.25
CA SER A 144 -16.60 13.38 -3.28
C SER A 144 -15.65 12.98 -4.39
N HIS A 145 -14.54 12.33 -4.04
CA HIS A 145 -13.64 11.80 -5.05
C HIS A 145 -13.17 10.39 -4.72
N ARG A 146 -12.76 9.70 -5.75
CA ARG A 146 -12.24 8.34 -5.70
C ARG A 146 -10.95 8.28 -6.50
N ILE A 147 -9.99 7.56 -5.96
CA ILE A 147 -8.70 7.26 -6.59
C ILE A 147 -8.62 5.76 -6.77
N ASP A 148 -8.61 5.30 -8.02
CA ASP A 148 -8.45 3.90 -8.37
C ASP A 148 -7.03 3.68 -8.88
N THR A 149 -6.32 2.69 -8.35
CA THR A 149 -4.95 2.37 -8.76
C THR A 149 -4.84 0.89 -9.11
N ALA A 150 -4.31 0.60 -10.29
CA ALA A 150 -3.93 -0.72 -10.72
C ALA A 150 -2.41 -0.80 -10.89
N GLN A 151 -1.78 -1.88 -10.42
CA GLN A 151 -0.35 -2.10 -10.60
C GLN A 151 -0.08 -3.50 -11.14
N LEU A 152 0.89 -3.60 -12.05
CA LEU A 152 1.46 -4.84 -12.53
C LEU A 152 2.98 -4.76 -12.40
N GLY A 153 3.58 -5.71 -11.70
CA GLY A 153 5.01 -5.74 -11.42
C GLY A 153 5.67 -7.03 -11.90
N TRP A 154 6.91 -6.89 -12.35
CA TRP A 154 7.75 -8.01 -12.74
C TRP A 154 9.15 -7.86 -12.16
N ALA A 155 9.67 -8.95 -11.54
CA ALA A 155 11.03 -9.03 -11.03
C ALA A 155 11.90 -9.85 -12.00
N PRO A 156 13.09 -9.36 -12.40
CA PRO A 156 14.00 -10.08 -13.32
C PRO A 156 14.56 -11.36 -12.71
N TYR A 157 14.53 -11.49 -11.39
CA TYR A 157 14.97 -12.69 -10.66
C TYR A 157 13.98 -13.05 -9.54
N ALA A 158 13.96 -14.31 -9.15
CA ALA A 158 13.26 -14.74 -7.94
C ALA A 158 14.06 -14.24 -6.73
N HIS A 159 13.41 -13.51 -5.85
CA HIS A 159 14.05 -12.96 -4.65
C HIS A 159 13.66 -13.76 -3.41
N ASP A 160 14.63 -13.87 -2.51
CA ASP A 160 14.43 -14.40 -1.17
C ASP A 160 14.16 -13.25 -0.20
N TRP A 161 13.58 -13.56 0.94
CA TRP A 161 13.19 -12.61 1.98
C TRP A 161 14.32 -11.70 2.49
N ASP A 162 15.54 -12.20 2.55
CA ASP A 162 16.73 -11.52 3.08
C ASP A 162 17.53 -10.76 2.01
N ARG A 163 17.18 -10.92 0.73
CA ARG A 163 17.84 -10.26 -0.38
C ARG A 163 17.10 -9.00 -0.82
N LEU A 164 17.82 -8.12 -1.50
CA LEU A 164 17.19 -7.00 -2.17
C LEU A 164 16.29 -7.51 -3.27
N ALA A 165 15.00 -7.18 -3.21
CA ALA A 165 14.06 -7.42 -4.30
C ALA A 165 13.93 -6.16 -5.14
N ALA A 166 13.98 -6.32 -6.47
CA ALA A 166 13.77 -5.24 -7.41
C ALA A 166 12.65 -5.62 -8.40
N TRP A 167 11.72 -4.70 -8.63
CA TRP A 167 10.56 -4.87 -9.48
C TRP A 167 10.43 -3.71 -10.45
N PHE A 168 10.16 -4.00 -11.69
CA PHE A 168 9.62 -3.02 -12.62
C PHE A 168 8.11 -3.06 -12.49
N VAL A 169 7.49 -1.91 -12.20
CA VAL A 169 6.06 -1.80 -11.97
C VAL A 169 5.46 -0.82 -12.96
N TYR A 170 4.45 -1.28 -13.69
CA TYR A 170 3.54 -0.41 -14.41
C TYR A 170 2.37 -0.09 -13.48
N GLN A 171 2.05 1.19 -13.35
CA GLN A 171 0.91 1.69 -12.58
C GLN A 171 -0.02 2.44 -13.51
N ALA A 172 -1.31 2.25 -13.31
CA ALA A 172 -2.37 3.06 -13.88
C ALA A 172 -3.25 3.59 -12.75
N ARG A 173 -3.52 4.88 -12.74
CA ARG A 173 -4.30 5.56 -11.71
C ARG A 173 -5.36 6.44 -12.35
N GLY A 174 -6.61 6.29 -11.89
CA GLY A 174 -7.74 7.10 -12.30
C GLY A 174 -8.24 7.92 -11.11
N TYR A 175 -8.63 9.15 -11.38
CA TYR A 175 -9.17 10.07 -10.39
C TYR A 175 -10.60 10.48 -10.77
N THR A 176 -11.42 10.77 -9.77
CA THR A 176 -12.75 11.38 -9.96
C THR A 176 -12.84 12.70 -9.20
N GLY A 177 -13.90 13.45 -9.39
CA GLY A 177 -14.14 14.69 -8.63
C GLY A 177 -13.27 15.87 -9.09
N GLY A 178 -12.83 15.88 -10.35
CA GLY A 178 -12.15 17.01 -10.96
C GLY A 178 -10.64 17.10 -10.70
N LEU A 179 -10.03 16.05 -10.09
CA LEU A 179 -8.60 16.09 -9.74
C LEU A 179 -7.68 15.91 -10.96
N TYR A 180 -8.01 15.00 -11.84
CA TYR A 180 -7.24 14.71 -13.05
C TYR A 180 -8.16 14.15 -14.13
N SER A 181 -7.95 14.57 -15.36
CA SER A 181 -8.75 14.12 -16.51
C SER A 181 -8.07 12.92 -17.18
N GLY A 182 -8.70 11.76 -17.12
CA GLY A 182 -8.20 10.56 -17.77
C GLY A 182 -7.49 9.58 -16.86
N LEU A 183 -6.54 8.85 -17.43
CA LEU A 183 -5.77 7.80 -16.73
C LEU A 183 -4.30 8.21 -16.66
N GLU A 184 -3.81 8.47 -15.46
CA GLU A 184 -2.40 8.65 -15.20
C GLU A 184 -1.69 7.29 -15.22
N SER A 185 -0.66 7.13 -16.03
CA SER A 185 0.17 5.92 -16.03
C SER A 185 1.62 6.25 -15.70
N ALA A 186 2.27 5.33 -15.00
CA ALA A 186 3.66 5.48 -14.57
C ALA A 186 4.45 4.17 -14.72
N LEU A 187 5.75 4.32 -14.96
CA LEU A 187 6.73 3.25 -14.87
C LEU A 187 7.60 3.48 -13.65
N LEU A 188 7.60 2.51 -12.73
CA LEU A 188 8.26 2.62 -11.44
C LEU A 188 9.30 1.51 -11.27
N LEU A 189 10.41 1.84 -10.63
CA LEU A 189 11.31 0.86 -10.03
C LEU A 189 10.95 0.75 -8.55
N ARG A 190 10.63 -0.46 -8.12
CA ARG A 190 10.34 -0.81 -6.73
C ARG A 190 11.49 -1.59 -6.14
N LEU A 191 11.98 -1.15 -5.00
CA LEU A 191 12.99 -1.84 -4.22
C LEU A 191 12.42 -2.23 -2.86
N PHE A 192 12.66 -3.45 -2.46
CA PHE A 192 12.31 -3.95 -1.13
C PHE A 192 13.51 -4.60 -0.47
N LYS A 193 13.72 -4.31 0.80
CA LYS A 193 14.74 -4.95 1.63
C LYS A 193 14.19 -5.15 3.04
N ASN A 194 14.27 -6.39 3.50
CA ASN A 194 14.10 -6.69 4.91
C ASN A 194 15.46 -6.64 5.62
N GLY A 195 15.51 -6.05 6.80
CA GLY A 195 16.71 -5.89 7.60
C GLY A 195 16.42 -6.06 9.09
N ARG A 196 17.49 -6.01 9.90
CA ARG A 196 17.38 -6.18 11.37
C ARG A 196 16.54 -5.08 12.06
N TRP A 197 16.37 -3.94 11.41
CA TRP A 197 15.64 -2.78 11.92
C TRP A 197 14.21 -2.65 11.37
N GLY A 198 13.81 -3.60 10.52
CA GLY A 198 12.53 -3.57 9.86
C GLY A 198 12.61 -3.77 8.35
N ALA A 199 11.49 -3.61 7.68
CA ALA A 199 11.37 -3.74 6.24
C ALA A 199 11.23 -2.37 5.58
N ALA A 200 12.08 -2.08 4.60
CA ALA A 200 12.03 -0.87 3.79
C ALA A 200 11.51 -1.18 2.39
N TRP A 201 10.68 -0.30 1.88
CA TRP A 201 10.08 -0.35 0.58
C TRP A 201 10.15 1.03 -0.07
N ILE A 202 10.68 1.12 -1.25
CA ILE A 202 10.82 2.37 -1.99
C ILE A 202 10.37 2.14 -3.43
N GLU A 203 9.58 3.05 -3.95
CA GLU A 203 9.22 3.11 -5.37
C GLU A 203 9.58 4.49 -5.90
N ALA A 204 10.10 4.56 -7.10
CA ALA A 204 10.33 5.81 -7.80
C ALA A 204 10.27 5.58 -9.31
N GLY A 205 9.76 6.56 -10.03
CA GLY A 205 9.65 6.53 -11.47
C GLY A 205 9.01 7.78 -12.05
N VAL A 206 8.54 7.65 -13.25
CA VAL A 206 7.97 8.78 -14.00
C VAL A 206 6.62 8.41 -14.60
N THR A 207 5.73 9.39 -14.65
CA THR A 207 4.45 9.28 -15.35
C THR A 207 4.64 9.40 -16.87
N GLN A 208 3.58 9.15 -17.61
CA GLN A 208 3.52 9.37 -19.05
C GLN A 208 3.86 10.82 -19.46
N ASP A 209 3.61 11.77 -18.60
CA ASP A 209 3.84 13.21 -18.82
C ASP A 209 5.22 13.66 -18.31
N GLY A 210 6.07 12.68 -17.86
CA GLY A 210 7.41 12.93 -17.37
C GLY A 210 7.47 13.45 -15.93
N ALA A 211 6.37 13.50 -15.21
CA ALA A 211 6.34 13.93 -13.81
C ALA A 211 6.85 12.82 -12.87
N LEU A 212 7.51 13.24 -11.78
CA LEU A 212 8.03 12.30 -10.78
C LEU A 212 6.90 11.66 -9.98
N GLN A 213 6.97 10.35 -9.80
CA GLN A 213 6.19 9.63 -8.83
C GLN A 213 7.09 8.84 -7.88
N SER A 214 6.80 8.87 -6.60
CA SER A 214 7.57 8.11 -5.61
C SER A 214 6.71 7.67 -4.43
N MET A 215 7.14 6.59 -3.79
CA MET A 215 6.56 6.10 -2.55
C MET A 215 7.65 5.49 -1.69
N PHE A 216 7.55 5.66 -0.39
CA PHE A 216 8.33 4.88 0.57
C PHE A 216 7.42 4.28 1.64
N MET A 217 7.81 3.14 2.16
CA MET A 217 7.21 2.55 3.35
C MET A 217 8.31 1.93 4.21
N PHE A 218 8.24 2.16 5.49
CA PHE A 218 9.14 1.56 6.47
C PHE A 218 8.33 0.95 7.60
N ASN A 219 8.58 -0.34 7.87
CA ASN A 219 7.93 -1.11 8.94
C ASN A 219 8.97 -1.51 9.98
N PHE A 220 8.78 -1.16 11.26
CA PHE A 220 9.69 -1.43 12.38
C PHE A 220 8.96 -1.78 13.67
#